data_5f9a9e447bc1b00e8c03cb9cd0b78acc
#
_entry.id   5f9a9e447bc1b00e8c03cb9cd0b78acc
#
_cell.length_a   1.000
_cell.length_b   1.000
_cell.length_c   1.000
_cell.angle_alpha   90.00
_cell.angle_beta   90.00
_cell.angle_gamma   90.00
#
_symmetry.space_group_name_H-M   'P 1'
#
loop_
_entity.id
_entity.type
_entity.pdbx_description
1 polymer ?
#
loop_
_entity_poly.entity_id
_entity_poly.type
_entity_poly.pdbx_seq_one_letter_code
_entity_poly.pdbx_strand_id
1 'polypeptide(L)'
;MTACLGLDTSNYTTSAAWADAAAERVEQQKQLLPVTKGKMGLRQSDAVFHHVRQLPDIVERLRQHCPEPFSCIAASERPQEVDGSYMPCFLVGMGAARELAAVMGVPYIGVTHQQGHVAAAAFGARRMDLLDQPFLAFHVSGGTTDALTIEPTEAGGITCRVVARSLDLKAGQLIDRVGGMLGLPFPAGPALEQLALTAEQTYRPRIPLRDGCCSLSGVQNQCEQMLQKGTPPAEIARFCLDCVGAALDGMTRALQQQYPGRPLLYAGGVMSNSLLRERLTATFGG
;
A
#
# COMPACT_ATOMS: atom_id res chain seq x y z
N MET A 1 20.25 23.38 5.41
CA MET A 1 19.46 22.32 4.74
C MET A 1 18.00 22.69 4.85
N THR A 2 17.17 22.29 3.94
CA THR A 2 15.73 22.57 3.96
C THR A 2 14.97 21.26 3.93
N ALA A 3 13.78 21.24 4.53
CA ALA A 3 12.92 20.06 4.59
C ALA A 3 11.59 20.31 3.86
N CYS A 4 10.93 19.26 3.44
CA CYS A 4 9.55 19.27 2.98
C CYS A 4 8.63 18.70 4.06
N LEU A 5 7.50 19.35 4.32
CA LEU A 5 6.43 18.82 5.16
C LEU A 5 5.36 18.18 4.29
N GLY A 6 5.03 16.92 4.54
CA GLY A 6 3.95 16.19 3.88
C GLY A 6 2.81 15.89 4.85
N LEU A 7 1.55 16.11 4.41
CA LEU A 7 0.34 15.81 5.18
C LEU A 7 -0.51 14.78 4.43
N ASP A 8 -1.02 13.78 5.14
CA ASP A 8 -1.98 12.83 4.59
C ASP A 8 -3.10 12.56 5.61
N THR A 9 -4.32 12.85 5.19
CA THR A 9 -5.55 12.60 5.94
C THR A 9 -6.47 11.63 5.23
N SER A 10 -5.88 10.64 4.59
CA SER A 10 -6.62 9.57 3.91
C SER A 10 -7.25 8.60 4.91
N ASN A 11 -8.51 8.31 4.67
CA ASN A 11 -9.32 7.25 5.27
C ASN A 11 -9.17 7.06 6.79
N TYR A 12 -8.29 6.17 7.29
CA TYR A 12 -8.26 5.74 8.71
C TYR A 12 -7.06 6.25 9.51
N THR A 13 -6.18 7.03 8.91
CA THR A 13 -4.97 7.49 9.57
C THR A 13 -4.70 8.96 9.28
N THR A 14 -4.56 9.75 10.33
CA THR A 14 -3.98 11.09 10.21
C THR A 14 -2.48 10.97 10.27
N SER A 15 -1.76 11.48 9.30
CA SER A 15 -0.30 11.42 9.27
C SER A 15 0.33 12.72 8.78
N ALA A 16 1.51 13.01 9.31
CA ALA A 16 2.41 14.03 8.81
C ALA A 16 3.84 13.47 8.82
N ALA A 17 4.62 13.86 7.83
CA ALA A 17 6.02 13.49 7.74
C ALA A 17 6.84 14.69 7.26
N TRP A 18 8.11 14.76 7.64
CA TRP A 18 9.05 15.63 6.97
C TRP A 18 10.20 14.80 6.38
N ALA A 19 10.74 15.29 5.29
CA ALA A 19 11.91 14.76 4.64
C ALA A 19 12.87 15.91 4.32
N ASP A 20 14.18 15.68 4.46
CA ASP A 20 15.16 16.63 3.92
C ASP A 20 15.21 16.56 2.39
N ALA A 21 15.87 17.54 1.76
CA ALA A 21 15.89 17.67 0.31
C ALA A 21 16.53 16.46 -0.42
N ALA A 22 17.39 15.70 0.27
CA ALA A 22 18.02 14.50 -0.27
C ALA A 22 17.22 13.22 0.05
N ALA A 23 16.10 13.34 0.80
CA ALA A 23 15.33 12.23 1.37
C ALA A 23 16.18 11.21 2.16
N GLU A 24 17.30 11.65 2.72
CA GLU A 24 18.16 10.82 3.57
C GLU A 24 17.60 10.70 5.00
N ARG A 25 16.92 11.77 5.46
CA ARG A 25 16.28 11.84 6.77
C ARG A 25 14.78 12.05 6.58
N VAL A 26 14.00 11.11 7.08
CA VAL A 26 12.54 11.17 7.09
C VAL A 26 12.05 10.84 8.50
N GLU A 27 11.17 11.68 9.03
CA GLU A 27 10.43 11.36 10.24
C GLU A 27 8.93 11.47 10.01
N GLN A 28 8.19 10.59 10.67
CA GLN A 28 6.73 10.50 10.55
C GLN A 28 6.08 10.48 11.91
N GLN A 29 4.96 11.20 12.02
CA GLN A 29 3.97 11.07 13.09
C GLN A 29 2.65 10.63 12.50
N LYS A 30 1.99 9.66 13.13
CA LYS A 30 0.70 9.16 12.66
C LYS A 30 -0.18 8.73 13.82
N GLN A 31 -1.49 8.80 13.59
CA GLN A 31 -2.51 8.38 14.54
C GLN A 31 -3.71 7.78 13.81
N LEU A 32 -4.12 6.58 14.24
CA LEU A 32 -5.33 5.95 13.71
C LEU A 32 -6.56 6.70 14.18
N LEU A 33 -7.57 6.77 13.32
CA LEU A 33 -8.89 7.26 13.69
C LEU A 33 -9.59 6.23 14.60
N PRO A 34 -10.37 6.66 15.58
CA PRO A 34 -11.13 5.75 16.42
C PRO A 34 -12.26 5.11 15.62
N VAL A 35 -12.17 3.80 15.39
CA VAL A 35 -13.23 3.02 14.76
C VAL A 35 -14.03 2.31 15.85
N THR A 36 -15.34 2.51 15.88
CA THR A 36 -16.22 1.85 16.86
C THR A 36 -16.22 0.33 16.62
N LYS A 37 -15.97 -0.44 17.66
CA LYS A 37 -16.00 -1.92 17.59
C LYS A 37 -17.31 -2.40 16.96
N GLY A 38 -17.20 -3.27 15.94
CA GLY A 38 -18.34 -3.85 15.24
C GLY A 38 -18.86 -3.08 14.02
N LYS A 39 -18.28 -1.90 13.68
CA LYS A 39 -18.59 -1.20 12.43
C LYS A 39 -17.54 -1.51 11.37
N MET A 40 -18.00 -1.84 10.16
CA MET A 40 -17.15 -2.11 8.99
C MET A 40 -16.79 -0.81 8.24
N GLY A 41 -16.26 0.21 8.93
CA GLY A 41 -15.83 1.45 8.30
C GLY A 41 -16.18 2.71 9.08
N LEU A 42 -15.65 3.84 8.63
CA LEU A 42 -15.93 5.17 9.14
C LEU A 42 -16.74 5.96 8.11
N ARG A 43 -17.74 6.74 8.57
CA ARG A 43 -18.38 7.73 7.69
C ARG A 43 -17.36 8.82 7.36
N GLN A 44 -17.44 9.38 6.15
CA GLN A 44 -16.52 10.43 5.73
C GLN A 44 -16.59 11.68 6.64
N SER A 45 -17.79 12.04 7.13
CA SER A 45 -17.96 13.12 8.11
C SER A 45 -17.22 12.87 9.42
N ASP A 46 -17.25 11.62 9.91
CA ASP A 46 -16.57 11.24 11.14
C ASP A 46 -15.06 11.25 10.93
N ALA A 47 -14.60 10.78 9.76
CA ALA A 47 -13.20 10.85 9.38
C ALA A 47 -12.69 12.30 9.34
N VAL A 48 -13.42 13.22 8.67
CA VAL A 48 -13.10 14.65 8.64
C VAL A 48 -13.00 15.22 10.06
N PHE A 49 -13.99 14.95 10.90
CA PHE A 49 -13.99 15.43 12.29
C PHE A 49 -12.76 14.96 13.07
N HIS A 50 -12.41 13.69 12.97
CA HIS A 50 -11.25 13.15 13.67
C HIS A 50 -9.92 13.68 13.11
N HIS A 51 -9.79 13.81 11.80
CA HIS A 51 -8.62 14.41 11.19
C HIS A 51 -8.40 15.86 11.63
N VAL A 52 -9.47 16.67 11.66
CA VAL A 52 -9.40 18.06 12.14
C VAL A 52 -8.88 18.13 13.58
N ARG A 53 -9.30 17.20 14.44
CA ARG A 53 -8.84 17.16 15.84
C ARG A 53 -7.41 16.65 16.01
N GLN A 54 -6.98 15.69 15.19
CA GLN A 54 -5.69 15.02 15.39
C GLN A 54 -4.54 15.72 14.67
N LEU A 55 -4.80 16.37 13.53
CA LEU A 55 -3.75 16.92 12.70
C LEU A 55 -2.88 17.98 13.39
N PRO A 56 -3.44 18.94 14.18
CA PRO A 56 -2.62 19.90 14.91
C PRO A 56 -1.59 19.23 15.83
N ASP A 57 -2.06 18.30 16.68
CA ASP A 57 -1.20 17.59 17.63
C ASP A 57 -0.09 16.79 16.94
N ILE A 58 -0.41 16.20 15.77
CA ILE A 58 0.54 15.43 14.96
C ILE A 58 1.63 16.35 14.39
N VAL A 59 1.22 17.50 13.84
CA VAL A 59 2.16 18.48 13.27
C VAL A 59 3.04 19.09 14.36
N GLU A 60 2.49 19.40 15.53
CA GLU A 60 3.24 19.92 16.69
C GLU A 60 4.31 18.92 17.16
N ARG A 61 3.94 17.64 17.34
CA ARG A 61 4.89 16.59 17.71
C ARG A 61 5.98 16.40 16.65
N LEU A 62 5.59 16.39 15.38
CA LEU A 62 6.52 16.23 14.28
C LEU A 62 7.52 17.39 14.24
N ARG A 63 7.05 18.63 14.44
CA ARG A 63 7.89 19.84 14.41
C ARG A 63 8.98 19.83 15.48
N GLN A 64 8.75 19.23 16.63
CA GLN A 64 9.76 19.11 17.71
C GLN A 64 10.99 18.31 17.25
N HIS A 65 10.84 17.44 16.24
CA HIS A 65 11.91 16.61 15.71
C HIS A 65 12.48 17.12 14.37
N CYS A 66 11.97 18.23 13.85
CA CYS A 66 12.44 18.85 12.61
C CYS A 66 13.14 20.17 12.91
N PRO A 67 14.47 20.21 12.93
CA PRO A 67 15.24 21.44 13.21
C PRO A 67 15.26 22.41 12.02
N GLU A 68 15.01 21.91 10.80
CA GLU A 68 15.18 22.66 9.55
C GLU A 68 13.94 23.49 9.19
N PRO A 69 14.09 24.61 8.49
CA PRO A 69 12.96 25.32 7.89
C PRO A 69 12.36 24.51 6.75
N PHE A 70 11.04 24.57 6.60
CA PHE A 70 10.38 23.98 5.45
C PHE A 70 10.53 24.83 4.20
N SER A 71 10.93 24.21 3.09
CA SER A 71 11.04 24.82 1.75
C SER A 71 9.85 24.54 0.86
N CYS A 72 9.04 23.56 1.21
CA CYS A 72 7.77 23.25 0.55
C CYS A 72 6.85 22.52 1.51
N ILE A 73 5.54 22.55 1.20
CA ILE A 73 4.53 21.79 1.93
C ILE A 73 3.71 21.01 0.91
N ALA A 74 3.55 19.72 1.14
CA ALA A 74 2.80 18.82 0.30
C ALA A 74 1.60 18.22 1.03
N ALA A 75 0.56 17.86 0.29
CA ALA A 75 -0.52 17.05 0.84
C ALA A 75 -1.10 16.10 -0.20
N SER A 76 -1.64 14.98 0.30
CA SER A 76 -2.52 14.14 -0.50
C SER A 76 -3.87 14.85 -0.68
N GLU A 77 -4.27 15.08 -1.95
CA GLU A 77 -5.51 15.78 -2.31
C GLU A 77 -6.67 14.83 -2.64
N ARG A 78 -6.33 13.62 -3.08
CA ARG A 78 -7.28 12.61 -3.56
C ARG A 78 -6.65 11.21 -3.55
N PRO A 79 -7.48 10.14 -3.60
CA PRO A 79 -6.96 8.78 -3.57
C PRO A 79 -6.02 8.43 -4.73
N GLN A 80 -6.46 8.69 -5.96
CA GLN A 80 -5.81 8.27 -7.19
C GLN A 80 -5.90 9.37 -8.28
N GLU A 81 -5.08 9.24 -9.31
CA GLU A 81 -5.04 10.15 -10.46
C GLU A 81 -6.09 9.76 -11.52
N VAL A 82 -7.35 9.67 -11.09
CA VAL A 82 -8.51 9.33 -11.93
C VAL A 82 -9.58 10.38 -11.74
N ASP A 83 -10.26 10.76 -12.83
CA ASP A 83 -11.37 11.69 -12.78
C ASP A 83 -12.46 11.21 -11.84
N GLY A 84 -12.96 12.10 -11.00
CA GLY A 84 -13.94 11.77 -9.96
C GLY A 84 -13.38 11.06 -8.73
N SER A 85 -12.08 10.84 -8.63
CA SER A 85 -11.42 10.32 -7.43
C SER A 85 -11.44 11.39 -6.34
N TYR A 86 -12.43 11.32 -5.45
CA TYR A 86 -12.67 12.30 -4.40
C TYR A 86 -13.13 11.63 -3.11
N MET A 87 -12.57 12.06 -1.99
CA MET A 87 -13.04 11.73 -0.64
C MET A 87 -12.92 12.96 0.26
N PRO A 88 -13.98 13.35 1.01
CA PRO A 88 -13.97 14.56 1.85
C PRO A 88 -12.84 14.62 2.89
N CYS A 89 -12.38 13.49 3.40
CA CYS A 89 -11.30 13.47 4.40
C CYS A 89 -10.00 14.12 3.92
N PHE A 90 -9.69 14.08 2.61
CA PHE A 90 -8.49 14.71 2.05
C PHE A 90 -8.50 16.24 2.18
N LEU A 91 -9.68 16.86 2.24
CA LEU A 91 -9.80 18.32 2.37
C LEU A 91 -9.13 18.86 3.63
N VAL A 92 -9.02 18.06 4.68
CA VAL A 92 -8.41 18.48 5.95
C VAL A 92 -6.91 18.70 5.78
N GLY A 93 -6.17 17.69 5.29
CA GLY A 93 -4.73 17.79 5.05
C GLY A 93 -4.40 18.80 3.96
N MET A 94 -5.16 18.79 2.85
CA MET A 94 -4.99 19.74 1.75
C MET A 94 -5.21 21.18 2.22
N GLY A 95 -6.28 21.47 2.97
CA GLY A 95 -6.58 22.81 3.49
C GLY A 95 -5.46 23.30 4.40
N ALA A 96 -5.09 22.51 5.41
CA ALA A 96 -4.00 22.84 6.33
C ALA A 96 -2.65 23.06 5.61
N ALA A 97 -2.31 22.21 4.63
CA ALA A 97 -1.08 22.36 3.88
C ALA A 97 -1.03 23.63 3.05
N ARG A 98 -2.14 24.00 2.40
CA ARG A 98 -2.25 25.24 1.62
C ARG A 98 -2.18 26.48 2.49
N GLU A 99 -2.83 26.47 3.66
CA GLU A 99 -2.76 27.57 4.62
C GLU A 99 -1.34 27.76 5.16
N LEU A 100 -0.69 26.67 5.58
CA LEU A 100 0.71 26.71 6.04
C LEU A 100 1.65 27.20 4.94
N ALA A 101 1.54 26.70 3.73
CA ALA A 101 2.36 27.14 2.59
C ALA A 101 2.21 28.64 2.32
N ALA A 102 0.96 29.14 2.34
CA ALA A 102 0.67 30.56 2.12
C ALA A 102 1.26 31.46 3.23
N VAL A 103 1.10 31.07 4.50
CA VAL A 103 1.62 31.81 5.66
C VAL A 103 3.15 31.81 5.69
N MET A 104 3.77 30.69 5.32
CA MET A 104 5.23 30.54 5.29
C MET A 104 5.89 31.09 4.03
N GLY A 105 5.13 31.44 3.00
CA GLY A 105 5.65 31.91 1.72
C GLY A 105 6.43 30.85 0.93
N VAL A 106 6.07 29.58 1.08
CA VAL A 106 6.71 28.45 0.40
C VAL A 106 5.74 27.76 -0.58
N PRO A 107 6.24 27.04 -1.60
CA PRO A 107 5.38 26.31 -2.54
C PRO A 107 4.51 25.27 -1.85
N TYR A 108 3.26 25.13 -2.33
CA TYR A 108 2.38 24.00 -2.05
C TYR A 108 2.46 22.97 -3.19
N ILE A 109 2.54 21.68 -2.83
CA ILE A 109 2.60 20.57 -3.78
C ILE A 109 1.45 19.60 -3.49
N GLY A 110 0.48 19.54 -4.40
CA GLY A 110 -0.61 18.56 -4.33
C GLY A 110 -0.19 17.24 -4.97
N VAL A 111 -0.40 16.13 -4.26
CA VAL A 111 -0.14 14.78 -4.75
C VAL A 111 -1.36 13.88 -4.54
N THR A 112 -1.38 12.71 -5.16
CA THR A 112 -2.37 11.68 -4.80
C THR A 112 -1.84 10.80 -3.66
N HIS A 113 -2.73 10.22 -2.88
CA HIS A 113 -2.38 9.24 -1.85
C HIS A 113 -1.59 8.05 -2.44
N GLN A 114 -1.96 7.63 -3.66
CA GLN A 114 -1.26 6.57 -4.38
C GLN A 114 0.18 6.94 -4.73
N GLN A 115 0.46 8.18 -5.16
CA GLN A 115 1.83 8.67 -5.39
C GLN A 115 2.64 8.67 -4.09
N GLY A 116 2.03 9.10 -2.98
CA GLY A 116 2.64 9.04 -1.65
C GLY A 116 3.04 7.61 -1.23
N HIS A 117 2.17 6.63 -1.47
CA HIS A 117 2.48 5.22 -1.20
C HIS A 117 3.63 4.69 -2.06
N VAL A 118 3.67 5.05 -3.34
CA VAL A 118 4.75 4.63 -4.25
C VAL A 118 6.09 5.25 -3.81
N ALA A 119 6.11 6.54 -3.51
CA ALA A 119 7.32 7.22 -3.03
C ALA A 119 7.81 6.65 -1.69
N ALA A 120 6.89 6.39 -0.74
CA ALA A 120 7.23 5.77 0.54
C ALA A 120 7.79 4.35 0.38
N ALA A 121 7.28 3.59 -0.58
CA ALA A 121 7.79 2.26 -0.89
C ALA A 121 9.19 2.31 -1.51
N ALA A 122 9.44 3.24 -2.44
CA ALA A 122 10.76 3.48 -3.02
C ALA A 122 11.78 3.90 -1.95
N PHE A 123 11.37 4.79 -1.04
CA PHE A 123 12.19 5.19 0.11
C PHE A 123 12.52 4.00 1.01
N GLY A 124 11.52 3.22 1.41
CA GLY A 124 11.70 2.03 2.25
C GLY A 124 12.59 0.95 1.61
N ALA A 125 12.56 0.84 0.29
CA ALA A 125 13.43 -0.04 -0.48
C ALA A 125 14.84 0.53 -0.72
N ARG A 126 15.11 1.79 -0.31
CA ARG A 126 16.33 2.57 -0.64
C ARG A 126 16.57 2.68 -2.16
N ARG A 127 15.50 2.83 -2.91
CA ARG A 127 15.46 2.89 -4.37
C ARG A 127 14.75 4.15 -4.85
N MET A 128 15.13 5.30 -4.28
CA MET A 128 14.61 6.60 -4.71
C MET A 128 14.96 6.89 -6.19
N ASP A 129 16.03 6.28 -6.71
CA ASP A 129 16.41 6.30 -8.12
C ASP A 129 15.31 5.81 -9.07
N LEU A 130 14.38 4.99 -8.57
CA LEU A 130 13.23 4.53 -9.36
C LEU A 130 12.28 5.68 -9.75
N LEU A 131 12.20 6.73 -8.93
CA LEU A 131 11.30 7.86 -9.21
C LEU A 131 11.75 8.69 -10.41
N ASP A 132 13.00 8.53 -10.87
CA ASP A 132 13.57 9.24 -12.02
C ASP A 132 13.45 8.46 -13.34
N GLN A 133 12.83 7.28 -13.33
CA GLN A 133 12.67 6.42 -14.49
C GLN A 133 11.32 5.69 -14.50
N PRO A 134 10.82 5.23 -15.67
CA PRO A 134 9.63 4.41 -15.73
C PRO A 134 9.83 3.06 -15.02
N PHE A 135 8.86 2.65 -14.18
CA PHE A 135 8.88 1.35 -13.51
C PHE A 135 7.48 0.78 -13.28
N LEU A 136 7.41 -0.45 -12.80
CA LEU A 136 6.18 -1.12 -12.39
C LEU A 136 6.12 -1.22 -10.87
N ALA A 137 5.02 -0.81 -10.26
CA ALA A 137 4.81 -0.95 -8.83
C ALA A 137 3.61 -1.86 -8.54
N PHE A 138 3.74 -2.74 -7.56
CA PHE A 138 2.67 -3.57 -7.04
C PHE A 138 2.31 -3.12 -5.63
N HIS A 139 1.07 -2.72 -5.41
CA HIS A 139 0.54 -2.42 -4.10
C HIS A 139 -0.35 -3.58 -3.63
N VAL A 140 0.14 -4.37 -2.68
CA VAL A 140 -0.52 -5.58 -2.19
C VAL A 140 -0.79 -5.48 -0.70
N SER A 141 -2.05 -5.24 -0.34
CA SER A 141 -2.47 -4.99 1.04
C SER A 141 -3.82 -5.65 1.34
N GLY A 142 -4.37 -5.38 2.52
CA GLY A 142 -5.73 -5.79 2.89
C GLY A 142 -6.82 -5.18 2.00
N GLY A 143 -6.63 -3.96 1.52
CA GLY A 143 -7.61 -3.24 0.68
C GLY A 143 -7.28 -3.19 -0.80
N THR A 144 -6.05 -3.54 -1.18
CA THR A 144 -5.54 -3.32 -2.54
C THR A 144 -4.74 -4.52 -3.03
N THR A 145 -4.90 -4.85 -4.30
CA THR A 145 -4.03 -5.76 -5.05
C THR A 145 -4.00 -5.23 -6.46
N ASP A 146 -3.19 -4.20 -6.65
CA ASP A 146 -3.09 -3.44 -7.88
C ASP A 146 -1.64 -3.41 -8.36
N ALA A 147 -1.49 -3.46 -9.68
CA ALA A 147 -0.23 -3.21 -10.36
C ALA A 147 -0.35 -1.89 -11.14
N LEU A 148 0.68 -1.07 -11.06
CA LEU A 148 0.73 0.28 -11.60
C LEU A 148 1.91 0.44 -12.55
N THR A 149 1.73 1.23 -13.60
CA THR A 149 2.85 1.88 -14.29
C THR A 149 3.12 3.22 -13.61
N ILE A 150 4.38 3.48 -13.39
CA ILE A 150 4.86 4.74 -12.82
C ILE A 150 5.73 5.40 -13.89
N GLU A 151 5.45 6.68 -14.15
CA GLU A 151 6.21 7.49 -15.09
C GLU A 151 6.67 8.77 -14.38
N PRO A 152 7.94 9.16 -14.50
CA PRO A 152 8.38 10.47 -14.03
C PRO A 152 7.73 11.57 -14.85
N THR A 153 7.52 12.74 -14.23
CA THR A 153 7.00 13.93 -14.89
C THR A 153 8.08 14.99 -15.09
N GLU A 154 7.94 15.84 -16.07
CA GLU A 154 8.86 16.98 -16.29
C GLU A 154 8.92 17.94 -15.10
N ALA A 155 7.87 17.99 -14.29
CA ALA A 155 7.80 18.81 -13.08
C ALA A 155 8.52 18.20 -11.86
N GLY A 156 9.17 17.04 -12.01
CA GLY A 156 9.90 16.36 -10.93
C GLY A 156 9.03 15.51 -10.01
N GLY A 157 7.82 15.14 -10.42
CA GLY A 157 6.92 14.20 -9.74
C GLY A 157 6.80 12.89 -10.50
N ILE A 158 5.82 12.08 -10.13
CA ILE A 158 5.47 10.83 -10.81
C ILE A 158 3.97 10.80 -11.14
N THR A 159 3.60 10.13 -12.23
CA THR A 159 2.22 9.70 -12.49
C THR A 159 2.06 8.23 -12.14
N CYS A 160 0.89 7.85 -11.64
CA CYS A 160 0.58 6.49 -11.23
C CYS A 160 -0.70 6.02 -11.97
N ARG A 161 -0.57 5.02 -12.83
CA ARG A 161 -1.72 4.46 -13.53
C ARG A 161 -1.88 2.97 -13.21
N VAL A 162 -3.06 2.59 -12.70
CA VAL A 162 -3.39 1.18 -12.49
C VAL A 162 -3.55 0.48 -13.84
N VAL A 163 -2.78 -0.59 -14.06
CA VAL A 163 -2.77 -1.37 -15.31
C VAL A 163 -3.25 -2.80 -15.12
N ALA A 164 -3.24 -3.33 -13.89
CA ALA A 164 -3.83 -4.61 -13.55
C ALA A 164 -4.24 -4.62 -12.08
N ARG A 165 -5.17 -5.49 -11.72
CA ARG A 165 -5.69 -5.60 -10.34
C ARG A 165 -6.27 -6.97 -10.04
N SER A 166 -6.57 -7.24 -8.77
CA SER A 166 -7.52 -8.29 -8.46
C SER A 166 -8.94 -7.81 -8.74
N LEU A 167 -9.69 -8.60 -9.54
CA LEU A 167 -11.06 -8.28 -9.98
C LEU A 167 -12.12 -8.50 -8.88
N ASP A 168 -11.78 -9.29 -7.87
CA ASP A 168 -12.70 -9.65 -6.80
C ASP A 168 -12.04 -9.47 -5.41
N LEU A 169 -11.57 -10.53 -4.79
CA LEU A 169 -10.99 -10.52 -3.46
C LEU A 169 -9.53 -10.04 -3.49
N LYS A 170 -9.18 -9.14 -2.60
CA LYS A 170 -7.78 -8.66 -2.46
C LYS A 170 -6.92 -9.68 -1.73
N ALA A 171 -5.62 -9.72 -2.03
CA ALA A 171 -4.70 -10.72 -1.46
C ALA A 171 -4.71 -10.73 0.07
N GLY A 172 -4.64 -9.55 0.70
CA GLY A 172 -4.72 -9.46 2.16
C GLY A 172 -6.06 -9.89 2.72
N GLN A 173 -7.17 -9.58 2.03
CA GLN A 173 -8.50 -10.08 2.43
C GLN A 173 -8.60 -11.60 2.33
N LEU A 174 -8.03 -12.21 1.27
CA LEU A 174 -7.96 -13.67 1.16
C LEU A 174 -7.21 -14.26 2.35
N ILE A 175 -6.02 -13.73 2.66
CA ILE A 175 -5.18 -14.15 3.79
C ILE A 175 -5.96 -14.06 5.11
N ASP A 176 -6.63 -12.94 5.36
CA ASP A 176 -7.40 -12.71 6.57
C ASP A 176 -8.62 -13.66 6.67
N ARG A 177 -9.32 -13.91 5.56
CA ARG A 177 -10.46 -14.81 5.53
C ARG A 177 -10.05 -16.27 5.74
N VAL A 178 -8.97 -16.71 5.07
CA VAL A 178 -8.44 -18.06 5.27
C VAL A 178 -7.91 -18.20 6.70
N GLY A 179 -7.22 -17.21 7.22
CA GLY A 179 -6.79 -17.20 8.62
C GLY A 179 -7.95 -17.29 9.60
N GLY A 180 -9.03 -16.54 9.37
CA GLY A 180 -10.25 -16.62 10.17
C GLY A 180 -10.91 -18.00 10.14
N MET A 181 -10.96 -18.68 8.97
CA MET A 181 -11.44 -20.07 8.84
C MET A 181 -10.59 -21.05 9.68
N LEU A 182 -9.30 -20.78 9.81
CA LEU A 182 -8.36 -21.60 10.59
C LEU A 182 -8.29 -21.19 12.07
N GLY A 183 -9.13 -20.23 12.51
CA GLY A 183 -9.17 -19.74 13.89
C GLY A 183 -8.00 -18.83 14.28
N LEU A 184 -7.28 -18.26 13.31
CA LEU A 184 -6.15 -17.36 13.56
C LEU A 184 -6.63 -15.94 13.93
N PRO A 185 -5.85 -15.17 14.71
CA PRO A 185 -6.19 -13.81 15.08
C PRO A 185 -6.14 -12.85 13.89
N PHE A 186 -6.95 -11.81 13.92
CA PHE A 186 -6.91 -10.72 12.93
C PHE A 186 -5.94 -9.60 13.37
N PRO A 187 -5.11 -9.05 12.47
CA PRO A 187 -4.87 -9.47 11.07
C PRO A 187 -4.11 -10.80 11.00
N ALA A 188 -4.55 -11.69 10.09
CA ALA A 188 -4.10 -13.07 10.08
C ALA A 188 -2.75 -13.32 9.37
N GLY A 189 -2.24 -12.32 8.62
CA GLY A 189 -1.05 -12.46 7.79
C GLY A 189 0.15 -13.12 8.49
N PRO A 190 0.64 -12.57 9.63
CA PRO A 190 1.79 -13.15 10.33
C PRO A 190 1.53 -14.56 10.85
N ALA A 191 0.35 -14.82 11.42
CA ALA A 191 0.00 -16.14 11.97
C ALA A 191 -0.17 -17.18 10.85
N LEU A 192 -0.78 -16.78 9.71
CA LEU A 192 -0.94 -17.65 8.55
C LEU A 192 0.42 -18.01 7.94
N GLU A 193 1.36 -17.07 7.89
CA GLU A 193 2.73 -17.32 7.44
C GLU A 193 3.44 -18.34 8.33
N GLN A 194 3.42 -18.12 9.64
CA GLN A 194 4.04 -19.07 10.58
C GLN A 194 3.47 -20.48 10.44
N LEU A 195 2.15 -20.59 10.25
CA LEU A 195 1.49 -21.86 10.02
C LEU A 195 1.93 -22.49 8.69
N ALA A 196 1.99 -21.70 7.61
CA ALA A 196 2.40 -22.16 6.29
C ALA A 196 3.86 -22.64 6.23
N LEU A 197 4.74 -22.08 7.07
CA LEU A 197 6.14 -22.53 7.19
C LEU A 197 6.28 -23.95 7.79
N THR A 198 5.27 -24.46 8.48
CA THR A 198 5.24 -25.83 9.01
C THR A 198 4.64 -26.85 8.07
N ALA A 199 4.18 -26.44 6.87
CA ALA A 199 3.63 -27.35 5.88
C ALA A 199 4.73 -28.26 5.28
N GLU A 200 4.37 -29.52 5.05
CA GLU A 200 5.27 -30.51 4.44
C GLU A 200 5.33 -30.36 2.90
N GLN A 201 4.30 -29.78 2.29
CA GLN A 201 4.18 -29.65 0.87
C GLN A 201 4.25 -28.18 0.40
N THR A 202 4.72 -28.00 -0.81
CA THR A 202 4.62 -26.73 -1.54
C THR A 202 3.69 -26.92 -2.75
N TYR A 203 2.91 -25.89 -3.05
CA TYR A 203 1.94 -25.97 -4.13
C TYR A 203 2.41 -25.12 -5.32
N ARG A 204 2.04 -25.55 -6.53
CA ARG A 204 2.30 -24.81 -7.77
C ARG A 204 0.99 -24.54 -8.51
N PRO A 205 0.09 -23.77 -7.89
CA PRO A 205 -1.20 -23.46 -8.49
C PRO A 205 -1.02 -22.61 -9.74
N ARG A 206 -2.02 -22.71 -10.64
CA ARG A 206 -2.16 -21.77 -11.77
C ARG A 206 -3.36 -20.88 -11.49
N ILE A 207 -3.13 -19.58 -11.41
CA ILE A 207 -4.17 -18.58 -11.29
C ILE A 207 -4.43 -18.00 -12.68
N PRO A 208 -5.61 -18.21 -13.27
CA PRO A 208 -5.93 -17.65 -14.57
C PRO A 208 -6.00 -16.13 -14.50
N LEU A 209 -5.49 -15.47 -15.52
CA LEU A 209 -5.54 -14.02 -15.66
C LEU A 209 -6.50 -13.64 -16.78
N ARG A 210 -7.17 -12.52 -16.59
CA ARG A 210 -7.95 -11.85 -17.63
C ARG A 210 -7.38 -10.44 -17.81
N ASP A 211 -6.81 -10.16 -18.97
CA ASP A 211 -6.18 -8.87 -19.29
C ASP A 211 -5.16 -8.43 -18.23
N GLY A 212 -4.30 -9.37 -17.77
CA GLY A 212 -3.31 -9.15 -16.71
C GLY A 212 -3.88 -9.12 -15.29
N CYS A 213 -5.20 -9.13 -15.11
CA CYS A 213 -5.88 -9.09 -13.82
C CYS A 213 -6.14 -10.50 -13.28
N CYS A 214 -6.01 -10.67 -11.95
CA CYS A 214 -6.29 -11.95 -11.28
C CYS A 214 -7.65 -11.94 -10.59
N SER A 215 -8.12 -13.14 -10.19
CA SER A 215 -9.27 -13.36 -9.30
C SER A 215 -8.89 -14.34 -8.21
N LEU A 216 -9.18 -14.01 -6.96
CA LEU A 216 -8.73 -14.77 -5.78
C LEU A 216 -9.88 -15.41 -4.98
N SER A 217 -11.14 -15.08 -5.27
CA SER A 217 -12.31 -15.68 -4.59
C SER A 217 -12.37 -17.19 -4.76
N GLY A 218 -11.98 -17.70 -5.93
CA GLY A 218 -11.89 -19.14 -6.18
C GLY A 218 -10.89 -19.86 -5.27
N VAL A 219 -9.82 -19.18 -4.85
CA VAL A 219 -8.83 -19.72 -3.90
C VAL A 219 -9.44 -19.86 -2.51
N GLN A 220 -10.25 -18.88 -2.06
CA GLN A 220 -10.99 -18.98 -0.81
C GLN A 220 -11.86 -20.25 -0.79
N ASN A 221 -12.65 -20.47 -1.84
CA ASN A 221 -13.52 -21.64 -1.94
C ASN A 221 -12.72 -22.97 -1.92
N GLN A 222 -11.54 -23.00 -2.53
CA GLN A 222 -10.66 -24.17 -2.47
C GLN A 222 -10.12 -24.41 -1.07
N CYS A 223 -9.70 -23.37 -0.34
CA CYS A 223 -9.29 -23.46 1.05
C CYS A 223 -10.43 -23.98 1.96
N GLU A 224 -11.66 -23.52 1.75
CA GLU A 224 -12.85 -24.02 2.45
C GLU A 224 -13.09 -25.51 2.19
N GLN A 225 -12.98 -25.94 0.94
CA GLN A 225 -13.09 -27.35 0.57
C GLN A 225 -11.99 -28.21 1.17
N MET A 226 -10.74 -27.71 1.22
CA MET A 226 -9.62 -28.40 1.86
C MET A 226 -9.90 -28.60 3.36
N LEU A 227 -10.40 -27.55 4.04
CA LEU A 227 -10.77 -27.61 5.45
C LEU A 227 -11.88 -28.65 5.69
N GLN A 228 -12.94 -28.66 4.86
CA GLN A 228 -14.04 -29.63 4.95
C GLN A 228 -13.57 -31.09 4.75
N LYS A 229 -12.52 -31.31 3.95
CA LYS A 229 -11.89 -32.61 3.71
C LYS A 229 -10.91 -33.03 4.81
N GLY A 230 -10.73 -32.20 5.85
CA GLY A 230 -9.79 -32.49 6.94
C GLY A 230 -8.31 -32.28 6.58
N THR A 231 -8.01 -31.49 5.54
CA THR A 231 -6.61 -31.14 5.21
C THR A 231 -5.97 -30.40 6.40
N PRO A 232 -4.72 -30.72 6.78
CA PRO A 232 -4.05 -30.03 7.88
C PRO A 232 -4.02 -28.50 7.68
N PRO A 233 -4.24 -27.72 8.75
CA PRO A 233 -4.26 -26.25 8.67
C PRO A 233 -2.99 -25.65 8.05
N ALA A 234 -1.82 -26.24 8.29
CA ALA A 234 -0.55 -25.80 7.70
C ALA A 234 -0.56 -25.89 6.17
N GLU A 235 -1.10 -26.97 5.62
CA GLU A 235 -1.21 -27.19 4.18
C GLU A 235 -2.17 -26.20 3.53
N ILE A 236 -3.30 -25.87 4.20
CA ILE A 236 -4.26 -24.87 3.72
C ILE A 236 -3.63 -23.48 3.71
N ALA A 237 -2.90 -23.12 4.77
CA ALA A 237 -2.18 -21.86 4.88
C ALA A 237 -1.12 -21.73 3.76
N ARG A 238 -0.36 -22.80 3.54
CA ARG A 238 0.66 -22.86 2.48
C ARG A 238 0.02 -22.73 1.09
N PHE A 239 -1.02 -23.49 0.82
CA PHE A 239 -1.76 -23.41 -0.45
C PHE A 239 -2.28 -22.01 -0.71
N CYS A 240 -2.85 -21.35 0.29
CA CYS A 240 -3.33 -19.96 0.18
C CYS A 240 -2.21 -19.01 -0.25
N LEU A 241 -1.06 -19.04 0.44
CA LEU A 241 0.08 -18.17 0.12
C LEU A 241 0.72 -18.51 -1.23
N ASP A 242 0.83 -19.79 -1.58
CA ASP A 242 1.32 -20.21 -2.89
C ASP A 242 0.39 -19.74 -4.03
N CYS A 243 -0.94 -19.69 -3.80
CA CYS A 243 -1.89 -19.10 -4.75
C CYS A 243 -1.71 -17.58 -4.91
N VAL A 244 -1.52 -16.85 -3.80
CA VAL A 244 -1.24 -15.41 -3.87
C VAL A 244 0.06 -15.16 -4.63
N GLY A 245 1.12 -15.92 -4.34
CA GLY A 245 2.38 -15.85 -5.05
C GLY A 245 2.23 -16.14 -6.54
N ALA A 246 1.47 -17.17 -6.91
CA ALA A 246 1.21 -17.51 -8.31
C ALA A 246 0.42 -16.42 -9.06
N ALA A 247 -0.52 -15.77 -8.38
CA ALA A 247 -1.26 -14.63 -8.96
C ALA A 247 -0.30 -13.45 -9.24
N LEU A 248 0.53 -13.09 -8.28
CA LEU A 248 1.53 -12.01 -8.44
C LEU A 248 2.54 -12.35 -9.53
N ASP A 249 3.07 -13.58 -9.58
CA ASP A 249 3.97 -14.04 -10.65
C ASP A 249 3.33 -13.88 -12.03
N GLY A 250 2.08 -14.33 -12.16
CA GLY A 250 1.35 -14.25 -13.41
C GLY A 250 1.14 -12.81 -13.86
N MET A 251 0.67 -11.94 -12.95
CA MET A 251 0.47 -10.51 -13.22
C MET A 251 1.80 -9.85 -13.62
N THR A 252 2.89 -10.14 -12.90
CA THR A 252 4.21 -9.57 -13.19
C THR A 252 4.70 -9.97 -14.58
N ARG A 253 4.62 -11.25 -14.94
CA ARG A 253 5.02 -11.73 -16.28
C ARG A 253 4.21 -11.08 -17.40
N ALA A 254 2.89 -10.96 -17.22
CA ALA A 254 2.03 -10.30 -18.19
C ALA A 254 2.43 -8.83 -18.40
N LEU A 255 2.74 -8.11 -17.30
CA LEU A 255 3.15 -6.72 -17.39
C LEU A 255 4.58 -6.54 -17.91
N GLN A 256 5.51 -7.43 -17.60
CA GLN A 256 6.86 -7.39 -18.18
C GLN A 256 6.85 -7.63 -19.70
N GLN A 257 5.90 -8.42 -20.22
CA GLN A 257 5.70 -8.56 -21.67
C GLN A 257 5.16 -7.26 -22.29
N GLN A 258 4.28 -6.55 -21.59
CA GLN A 258 3.70 -5.30 -22.06
C GLN A 258 4.65 -4.11 -21.87
N TYR A 259 5.48 -4.13 -20.84
CA TYR A 259 6.41 -3.08 -20.43
C TYR A 259 7.81 -3.66 -20.20
N PRO A 260 8.51 -4.08 -21.27
CA PRO A 260 9.79 -4.77 -21.14
C PRO A 260 10.87 -3.88 -20.52
N GLY A 261 11.72 -4.49 -19.69
CA GLY A 261 12.87 -3.81 -19.10
C GLY A 261 12.60 -2.85 -17.95
N ARG A 262 11.32 -2.67 -17.55
CA ARG A 262 10.98 -1.82 -16.42
C ARG A 262 11.35 -2.48 -15.09
N PRO A 263 12.01 -1.77 -14.17
CA PRO A 263 12.21 -2.22 -12.80
C PRO A 263 10.90 -2.54 -12.10
N LEU A 264 10.96 -3.38 -11.07
CA LEU A 264 9.81 -3.82 -10.28
C LEU A 264 9.94 -3.33 -8.83
N LEU A 265 8.84 -2.82 -8.28
CA LEU A 265 8.72 -2.47 -6.87
C LEU A 265 7.47 -3.13 -6.29
N TYR A 266 7.64 -3.93 -5.25
CA TYR A 266 6.53 -4.53 -4.52
C TYR A 266 6.35 -3.87 -3.16
N ALA A 267 5.13 -3.45 -2.84
CA ALA A 267 4.81 -2.71 -1.62
C ALA A 267 3.48 -3.16 -1.00
N GLY A 268 3.28 -2.78 0.24
CA GLY A 268 2.07 -3.08 1.02
C GLY A 268 2.27 -4.20 2.05
N GLY A 269 1.35 -4.29 3.01
CA GLY A 269 1.49 -5.17 4.17
C GLY A 269 1.62 -6.66 3.85
N VAL A 270 1.03 -7.12 2.73
CA VAL A 270 1.17 -8.52 2.28
C VAL A 270 2.61 -8.84 1.87
N MET A 271 3.37 -7.84 1.41
CA MET A 271 4.77 -8.02 0.99
C MET A 271 5.75 -8.15 2.16
N SER A 272 5.31 -8.01 3.41
CA SER A 272 6.11 -8.38 4.57
C SER A 272 6.26 -9.90 4.72
N ASN A 273 5.41 -10.70 4.06
CA ASN A 273 5.44 -12.16 4.07
C ASN A 273 6.73 -12.70 3.40
N SER A 274 7.51 -13.51 4.12
CA SER A 274 8.82 -14.01 3.65
C SER A 274 8.68 -14.96 2.46
N LEU A 275 7.68 -15.86 2.47
CA LEU A 275 7.45 -16.82 1.39
C LEU A 275 7.15 -16.11 0.06
N LEU A 276 6.35 -15.04 0.11
CA LEU A 276 6.04 -14.23 -1.08
C LEU A 276 7.25 -13.45 -1.56
N ARG A 277 8.01 -12.81 -0.66
CA ARG A 277 9.24 -12.08 -1.01
C ARG A 277 10.27 -13.00 -1.65
N GLU A 278 10.61 -14.10 -1.00
CA GLU A 278 11.58 -15.08 -1.51
C GLU A 278 11.19 -15.57 -2.90
N ARG A 279 9.91 -15.91 -3.10
CA ARG A 279 9.40 -16.36 -4.39
C ARG A 279 9.57 -15.30 -5.48
N LEU A 280 9.15 -14.06 -5.22
CA LEU A 280 9.22 -12.97 -6.20
C LEU A 280 10.68 -12.57 -6.49
N THR A 281 11.51 -12.49 -5.46
CA THR A 281 12.95 -12.24 -5.62
C THR A 281 13.63 -13.34 -6.45
N ALA A 282 13.36 -14.60 -6.15
CA ALA A 282 13.92 -15.71 -6.91
C ALA A 282 13.46 -15.75 -8.39
N THR A 283 12.24 -15.25 -8.65
CA THR A 283 11.64 -15.32 -9.99
C THR A 283 12.01 -14.11 -10.86
N PHE A 284 12.09 -12.92 -10.29
CA PHE A 284 12.20 -11.66 -11.04
C PHE A 284 13.48 -10.87 -10.71
N GLY A 285 14.26 -11.31 -9.77
CA GLY A 285 15.40 -10.57 -9.25
C GLY A 285 14.98 -9.47 -8.27
N GLY A 286 15.86 -9.04 -7.43
CA GLY A 286 15.68 -7.95 -6.47
C GLY A 286 16.87 -7.02 -6.52
#